data_ffcb7ec723939c611176a7c876f633ca
#
_entry.id   ffcb7ec723939c611176a7c876f633ca
#
_cell.length_a   1.000
_cell.length_b   1.000
_cell.length_c   1.000
_cell.angle_alpha   90.00
_cell.angle_beta   90.00
_cell.angle_gamma   90.00
#
_symmetry.space_group_name_H-M   'P 1'
#
loop_
_entity.id
_entity.type
_entity.pdbx_description
1 polymer ?
#
loop_
_entity_poly.entity_id
_entity_poly.type
_entity_poly.pdbx_seq_one_letter_code
_entity_poly.pdbx_strand_id
1 'polypeptide(L)'
;MKPIKMGGIIPSSAVSLGCMRMSGLSDERVDAIMECAFEHGITHFDHADIYGGGNSERLFGAYLKRHPEVRDKMVLQTKCGIRPGMYDFSKEHIISAVEGSLSRLGVDYVDALLLHRPDTLMEPEEVAEAFDLLHSQGKVRYFGVSNHNSMQMERLKTAVKQPLVANQLQFSVTEAGMVTSGMNVNMKNAES
;
A
#
# COMPACT_ATOMS: atom_id res chain seq x y z
N MET A 1 7.95 -9.42 -18.23
CA MET A 1 7.71 -10.06 -16.91
C MET A 1 6.38 -10.82 -16.94
N LYS A 2 6.20 -11.89 -16.10
CA LYS A 2 4.92 -12.61 -16.03
C LYS A 2 3.85 -11.70 -15.40
N PRO A 3 2.70 -11.46 -16.04
CA PRO A 3 1.62 -10.70 -15.44
C PRO A 3 0.92 -11.54 -14.38
N ILE A 4 0.45 -10.89 -13.33
CA ILE A 4 -0.40 -11.47 -12.29
C ILE A 4 -1.66 -10.62 -12.12
N LYS A 5 -2.60 -11.12 -11.31
CA LYS A 5 -3.71 -10.32 -10.82
C LYS A 5 -3.62 -10.22 -9.30
N MET A 6 -3.22 -9.08 -8.77
CA MET A 6 -3.24 -8.81 -7.34
C MET A 6 -4.68 -8.87 -6.84
N GLY A 7 -4.92 -9.63 -5.76
CA GLY A 7 -6.27 -9.90 -5.26
C GLY A 7 -7.22 -10.58 -6.26
N GLY A 8 -6.69 -11.18 -7.33
CA GLY A 8 -7.50 -11.76 -8.40
C GLY A 8 -8.12 -10.73 -9.36
N ILE A 9 -7.96 -9.44 -9.11
CA ILE A 9 -8.70 -8.36 -9.76
C ILE A 9 -7.76 -7.40 -10.51
N ILE A 10 -6.69 -6.92 -9.88
CA ILE A 10 -5.85 -5.83 -10.38
C ILE A 10 -4.73 -6.38 -11.26
N PRO A 11 -4.73 -6.13 -12.58
CA PRO A 11 -3.61 -6.50 -13.43
C PRO A 11 -2.32 -5.83 -12.93
N SER A 12 -1.29 -6.61 -12.66
CA SER A 12 -0.05 -6.12 -12.06
C SER A 12 1.14 -6.94 -12.54
N SER A 13 2.34 -6.38 -12.43
CA SER A 13 3.58 -7.14 -12.55
C SER A 13 3.78 -8.01 -11.29
N ALA A 14 4.41 -9.19 -11.48
CA ALA A 14 4.73 -10.10 -10.37
C ALA A 14 5.80 -9.54 -9.40
N VAL A 15 6.54 -8.53 -9.86
CA VAL A 15 7.52 -7.79 -9.05
C VAL A 15 7.04 -6.37 -8.90
N SER A 16 7.10 -5.84 -7.68
CA SER A 16 6.81 -4.45 -7.37
C SER A 16 8.09 -3.67 -7.10
N LEU A 17 8.15 -2.42 -7.54
CA LEU A 17 9.20 -1.50 -7.13
C LEU A 17 8.81 -0.81 -5.82
N GLY A 18 9.53 -1.14 -4.72
CA GLY A 18 9.37 -0.44 -3.44
C GLY A 18 10.07 0.91 -3.44
N CYS A 19 9.31 1.97 -3.21
CA CYS A 19 9.80 3.36 -3.31
C CYS A 19 10.30 3.93 -1.96
N MET A 20 10.44 3.12 -0.91
CA MET A 20 10.86 3.57 0.41
C MET A 20 12.21 4.30 0.42
N ARG A 21 13.16 3.87 -0.42
CA ARG A 21 14.51 4.46 -0.49
C ARG A 21 14.67 5.54 -1.56
N MET A 22 13.57 5.98 -2.17
CA MET A 22 13.59 6.99 -3.22
C MET A 22 13.87 8.41 -2.68
N SER A 23 13.54 8.68 -1.43
CA SER A 23 13.51 10.01 -0.82
C SER A 23 14.82 10.83 -0.88
N GLY A 24 15.96 10.18 -1.07
CA GLY A 24 17.29 10.82 -1.15
C GLY A 24 17.88 10.84 -2.56
N LEU A 25 17.12 10.51 -3.58
CA LEU A 25 17.62 10.45 -4.97
C LEU A 25 17.46 11.79 -5.68
N SER A 26 18.30 12.03 -6.72
CA SER A 26 18.07 13.12 -7.66
C SER A 26 16.99 12.74 -8.68
N ASP A 27 16.44 13.75 -9.37
CA ASP A 27 15.40 13.53 -10.39
C ASP A 27 15.91 12.62 -11.51
N GLU A 28 17.17 12.81 -11.99
CA GLU A 28 17.75 11.97 -13.02
C GLU A 28 17.90 10.52 -12.58
N ARG A 29 18.17 10.30 -11.28
CA ARG A 29 18.26 8.94 -10.74
C ARG A 29 16.89 8.28 -10.62
N VAL A 30 15.86 9.05 -10.28
CA VAL A 30 14.47 8.57 -10.29
C VAL A 30 14.06 8.21 -11.72
N ASP A 31 14.31 9.07 -12.69
CA ASP A 31 14.00 8.84 -14.10
C ASP A 31 14.65 7.55 -14.61
N ALA A 32 15.95 7.35 -14.35
CA ALA A 32 16.67 6.15 -14.75
C ALA A 32 16.12 4.86 -14.09
N ILE A 33 15.70 4.92 -12.82
CA ILE A 33 15.09 3.78 -12.12
C ILE A 33 13.73 3.45 -12.73
N MET A 34 12.92 4.46 -13.03
CA MET A 34 11.59 4.28 -13.60
C MET A 34 11.66 3.73 -15.02
N GLU A 35 12.56 4.26 -15.85
CA GLU A 35 12.81 3.76 -17.20
C GLU A 35 13.21 2.27 -17.15
N CYS A 36 14.21 1.93 -16.33
CA CYS A 36 14.63 0.55 -16.14
C CYS A 36 13.48 -0.36 -15.65
N ALA A 37 12.64 0.12 -14.71
CA ALA A 37 11.49 -0.63 -14.23
C ALA A 37 10.51 -0.97 -15.36
N PHE A 38 10.14 0.02 -16.18
CA PHE A 38 9.23 -0.19 -17.32
C PHE A 38 9.83 -1.09 -18.40
N GLU A 39 11.13 -0.92 -18.73
CA GLU A 39 11.83 -1.80 -19.69
C GLU A 39 11.80 -3.27 -19.27
N HIS A 40 11.81 -3.54 -17.96
CA HIS A 40 11.72 -4.89 -17.41
C HIS A 40 10.28 -5.33 -17.11
N GLY A 41 9.28 -4.52 -17.48
CA GLY A 41 7.87 -4.83 -17.33
C GLY A 41 7.39 -4.76 -15.88
N ILE A 42 8.05 -3.96 -15.03
CA ILE A 42 7.56 -3.63 -13.68
C ILE A 42 6.54 -2.52 -13.83
N THR A 43 5.31 -2.78 -13.39
CA THR A 43 4.19 -1.84 -13.47
C THR A 43 3.57 -1.55 -12.11
N HIS A 44 4.04 -2.16 -11.04
CA HIS A 44 3.55 -1.94 -9.68
C HIS A 44 4.57 -1.15 -8.85
N PHE A 45 4.14 0.01 -8.34
CA PHE A 45 4.95 0.95 -7.56
C PHE A 45 4.35 1.10 -6.17
N ASP A 46 5.17 0.77 -5.17
CA ASP A 46 4.75 0.65 -3.76
C ASP A 46 5.30 1.80 -2.92
N HIS A 47 4.43 2.72 -2.55
CA HIS A 47 4.69 3.87 -1.69
C HIS A 47 4.12 3.70 -0.28
N ALA A 48 4.38 4.67 0.56
CA ALA A 48 3.67 4.98 1.80
C ALA A 48 3.84 6.46 2.12
N ASP A 49 2.84 7.03 2.80
CA ASP A 49 2.80 8.45 3.20
C ASP A 49 4.01 8.88 4.04
N ILE A 50 4.58 7.94 4.82
CA ILE A 50 5.72 8.20 5.72
C ILE A 50 7.09 8.04 5.05
N TYR A 51 7.19 7.49 3.82
CA TYR A 51 8.49 7.23 3.21
C TYR A 51 9.29 8.51 2.97
N GLY A 52 10.40 8.65 3.73
CA GLY A 52 11.18 9.88 3.73
C GLY A 52 10.39 11.13 4.13
N GLY A 53 9.42 10.98 5.06
CA GLY A 53 8.53 12.09 5.45
C GLY A 53 7.67 12.61 4.29
N GLY A 54 7.26 11.72 3.39
CA GLY A 54 6.49 12.04 2.19
C GLY A 54 7.34 12.46 0.99
N ASN A 55 8.68 12.54 1.14
CA ASN A 55 9.53 12.98 0.04
C ASN A 55 9.63 11.94 -1.10
N SER A 56 9.50 10.64 -0.79
CA SER A 56 9.43 9.60 -1.83
C SER A 56 8.24 9.82 -2.76
N GLU A 57 7.07 10.13 -2.22
CA GLU A 57 5.88 10.46 -3.02
C GLU A 57 6.07 11.76 -3.82
N ARG A 58 6.72 12.80 -3.26
CA ARG A 58 6.99 14.04 -4.00
C ARG A 58 7.91 13.84 -5.20
N LEU A 59 8.98 13.07 -5.04
CA LEU A 59 9.92 12.76 -6.14
C LEU A 59 9.23 11.92 -7.22
N PHE A 60 8.42 10.95 -6.82
CA PHE A 60 7.63 10.16 -7.76
C PHE A 60 6.59 11.03 -8.48
N GLY A 61 5.92 11.94 -7.78
CA GLY A 61 4.99 12.91 -8.36
C GLY A 61 5.67 13.86 -9.34
N ALA A 62 6.91 14.32 -9.03
CA ALA A 62 7.72 15.11 -9.97
C ALA A 62 8.03 14.32 -11.25
N TYR A 63 8.34 13.02 -11.12
CA TYR A 63 8.48 12.12 -12.28
C TYR A 63 7.19 12.04 -13.09
N LEU A 64 6.04 11.76 -12.45
CA LEU A 64 4.74 11.67 -13.14
C LEU A 64 4.37 12.97 -13.86
N LYS A 65 4.73 14.13 -13.29
CA LYS A 65 4.51 15.43 -13.93
C LYS A 65 5.33 15.60 -15.22
N ARG A 66 6.54 15.02 -15.28
CA ARG A 66 7.37 15.01 -16.49
C ARG A 66 6.91 13.96 -17.51
N HIS A 67 6.29 12.88 -17.04
CA HIS A 67 5.88 11.71 -17.82
C HIS A 67 4.41 11.33 -17.58
N PRO A 68 3.45 12.20 -17.88
CA PRO A 68 2.03 11.95 -17.56
C PRO A 68 1.46 10.72 -18.28
N GLU A 69 2.01 10.34 -19.42
CA GLU A 69 1.59 9.20 -20.24
C GLU A 69 1.83 7.82 -19.60
N VAL A 70 2.59 7.76 -18.52
CA VAL A 70 2.86 6.49 -17.84
C VAL A 70 1.86 6.17 -16.73
N ARG A 71 1.07 7.17 -16.25
CA ARG A 71 0.14 6.95 -15.11
C ARG A 71 -0.84 5.81 -15.36
N ASP A 72 -1.38 5.70 -16.56
CA ASP A 72 -2.35 4.67 -16.92
C ASP A 72 -1.70 3.28 -17.18
N LYS A 73 -0.37 3.22 -17.20
CA LYS A 73 0.39 1.98 -17.42
C LYS A 73 0.88 1.34 -16.13
N MET A 74 0.49 1.89 -14.97
CA MET A 74 0.98 1.43 -13.67
C MET A 74 -0.14 1.18 -12.66
N VAL A 75 0.18 0.35 -11.70
CA VAL A 75 -0.54 0.22 -10.43
C VAL A 75 0.21 1.05 -9.40
N LEU A 76 -0.40 2.14 -8.95
CA LEU A 76 0.15 3.02 -7.93
C LEU A 76 -0.49 2.69 -6.59
N GLN A 77 0.31 2.14 -5.69
CA GLN A 77 -0.09 1.78 -4.33
C GLN A 77 0.54 2.72 -3.33
N THR A 78 -0.20 3.13 -2.32
CA THR A 78 0.34 3.81 -1.13
C THR A 78 -0.24 3.23 0.15
N LYS A 79 0.27 3.67 1.29
CA LYS A 79 -0.13 3.19 2.62
C LYS A 79 -0.28 4.35 3.59
N CYS A 80 -1.13 4.17 4.59
CA CYS A 80 -1.33 5.15 5.67
C CYS A 80 -1.48 4.46 7.04
N GLY A 81 -1.55 5.24 8.10
CA GLY A 81 -1.87 4.78 9.44
C GLY A 81 -0.69 4.70 10.40
N ILE A 82 0.54 5.05 9.97
CA ILE A 82 1.68 5.20 10.88
C ILE A 82 1.88 6.69 11.19
N ARG A 83 1.84 7.04 12.46
CA ARG A 83 2.14 8.38 12.98
C ARG A 83 3.31 8.34 13.96
N PRO A 84 3.94 9.47 14.27
CA PRO A 84 4.97 9.52 15.32
C PRO A 84 4.43 8.97 16.64
N GLY A 85 5.00 7.84 17.10
CA GLY A 85 4.67 7.22 18.37
C GLY A 85 3.37 6.41 18.43
N MET A 86 2.60 6.29 17.35
CA MET A 86 1.33 5.54 17.35
C MET A 86 0.93 5.03 15.95
N TYR A 87 0.01 4.07 15.94
CA TYR A 87 -0.79 3.71 14.75
C TYR A 87 -2.17 4.36 14.89
N ASP A 88 -2.76 4.79 13.77
CA ASP A 88 -4.00 5.54 13.77
C ASP A 88 -4.83 5.21 12.52
N PHE A 89 -5.92 4.49 12.72
CA PHE A 89 -6.89 4.15 11.68
C PHE A 89 -8.24 4.87 11.86
N SER A 90 -8.22 6.02 12.57
CA SER A 90 -9.39 6.88 12.60
C SER A 90 -9.77 7.33 11.18
N LYS A 91 -11.05 7.54 10.96
CA LYS A 91 -11.59 8.01 9.68
C LYS A 91 -10.90 9.27 9.20
N GLU A 92 -10.74 10.25 10.10
CA GLU A 92 -10.12 11.54 9.81
C GLU A 92 -8.67 11.38 9.37
N HIS A 93 -7.91 10.51 10.05
CA HIS A 93 -6.51 10.30 9.69
C HIS A 93 -6.38 9.60 8.35
N ILE A 94 -7.15 8.54 8.09
CA ILE A 94 -7.11 7.83 6.80
C ILE A 94 -7.41 8.79 5.64
N ILE A 95 -8.47 9.60 5.76
CA ILE A 95 -8.85 10.56 4.72
C ILE A 95 -7.74 11.59 4.52
N SER A 96 -7.27 12.21 5.60
CA SER A 96 -6.19 13.22 5.54
C SER A 96 -4.89 12.68 4.95
N ALA A 97 -4.51 11.46 5.31
CA ALA A 97 -3.30 10.80 4.79
C ALA A 97 -3.40 10.56 3.28
N VAL A 98 -4.57 10.10 2.80
CA VAL A 98 -4.81 9.89 1.36
C VAL A 98 -4.77 11.20 0.61
N GLU A 99 -5.45 12.26 1.08
CA GLU A 99 -5.40 13.59 0.47
C GLU A 99 -3.97 14.11 0.37
N GLY A 100 -3.20 13.92 1.45
CA GLY A 100 -1.78 14.27 1.47
C GLY A 100 -0.97 13.49 0.44
N SER A 101 -1.20 12.18 0.31
CA SER A 101 -0.53 11.33 -0.68
C SER A 101 -0.86 11.72 -2.11
N LEU A 102 -2.15 11.94 -2.42
CA LEU A 102 -2.61 12.40 -3.74
C LEU A 102 -1.94 13.73 -4.12
N SER A 103 -1.90 14.67 -3.18
CA SER A 103 -1.24 15.97 -3.37
C SER A 103 0.26 15.83 -3.64
N ARG A 104 0.97 14.97 -2.89
CA ARG A 104 2.42 14.75 -3.07
C ARG A 104 2.74 14.02 -4.37
N LEU A 105 1.92 13.04 -4.73
CA LEU A 105 2.04 12.27 -5.98
C LEU A 105 1.57 13.07 -7.20
N GLY A 106 0.78 14.14 -7.01
CA GLY A 106 0.23 14.94 -8.11
C GLY A 106 -0.76 14.16 -8.96
N VAL A 107 -1.59 13.30 -8.36
CA VAL A 107 -2.57 12.44 -9.04
C VAL A 107 -3.94 12.57 -8.41
N ASP A 108 -4.99 12.27 -9.19
CA ASP A 108 -6.37 12.33 -8.71
C ASP A 108 -6.77 11.07 -7.93
N TYR A 109 -6.07 9.95 -8.15
CA TYR A 109 -6.36 8.67 -7.51
C TYR A 109 -5.12 7.80 -7.35
N VAL A 110 -5.19 6.88 -6.38
CA VAL A 110 -4.31 5.71 -6.27
C VAL A 110 -5.09 4.43 -6.59
N ASP A 111 -4.38 3.44 -7.15
CA ASP A 111 -5.01 2.15 -7.48
C ASP A 111 -5.26 1.33 -6.22
N ALA A 112 -4.35 1.36 -5.26
CA ALA A 112 -4.51 0.65 -4.00
C ALA A 112 -4.06 1.49 -2.79
N LEU A 113 -4.85 1.44 -1.73
CA LEU A 113 -4.49 1.95 -0.40
C LEU A 113 -4.37 0.79 0.57
N LEU A 114 -3.24 0.69 1.28
CA LEU A 114 -3.07 -0.29 2.34
C LEU A 114 -3.03 0.38 3.72
N LEU A 115 -3.68 -0.23 4.71
CA LEU A 115 -3.45 0.07 6.11
C LEU A 115 -2.08 -0.50 6.51
N HIS A 116 -1.13 0.37 6.89
CA HIS A 116 0.31 0.06 6.85
C HIS A 116 0.76 -0.92 7.94
N ARG A 117 0.25 -0.74 9.17
CA ARG A 117 0.50 -1.63 10.31
C ARG A 117 -0.74 -1.69 11.18
N PRO A 118 -1.03 -2.83 11.83
CA PRO A 118 -2.22 -2.95 12.66
C PRO A 118 -2.30 -1.87 13.74
N ASP A 119 -3.43 -1.18 13.78
CA ASP A 119 -3.85 -0.37 14.92
C ASP A 119 -4.74 -1.25 15.80
N THR A 120 -4.29 -1.55 17.02
CA THR A 120 -5.02 -2.42 17.95
C THR A 120 -6.26 -1.76 18.54
N LEU A 121 -6.34 -0.43 18.47
CA LEU A 121 -7.46 0.38 18.97
C LEU A 121 -8.42 0.79 17.85
N MET A 122 -8.20 0.32 16.61
CA MET A 122 -9.08 0.68 15.49
C MET A 122 -10.54 0.32 15.74
N GLU A 123 -11.43 1.19 15.30
CA GLU A 123 -12.85 0.91 15.15
C GLU A 123 -13.12 0.55 13.68
N PRO A 124 -13.54 -0.72 13.38
CA PRO A 124 -13.75 -1.15 11.99
C PRO A 124 -14.75 -0.29 11.22
N GLU A 125 -15.72 0.29 11.91
CA GLU A 125 -16.75 1.17 11.36
C GLU A 125 -16.14 2.48 10.83
N GLU A 126 -15.19 3.08 11.53
CA GLU A 126 -14.49 4.29 11.08
C GLU A 126 -13.65 4.01 9.83
N VAL A 127 -12.97 2.86 9.80
CA VAL A 127 -12.24 2.43 8.61
C VAL A 127 -13.19 2.23 7.43
N ALA A 128 -14.36 1.59 7.67
CA ALA A 128 -15.36 1.37 6.63
C ALA A 128 -15.91 2.69 6.06
N GLU A 129 -16.20 3.65 6.92
CA GLU A 129 -16.67 4.98 6.50
C GLU A 129 -15.60 5.72 5.67
N ALA A 130 -14.32 5.65 6.08
CA ALA A 130 -13.22 6.24 5.32
C ALA A 130 -13.09 5.59 3.93
N PHE A 131 -13.15 4.26 3.87
CA PHE A 131 -13.05 3.50 2.61
C PHE A 131 -14.23 3.79 1.69
N ASP A 132 -15.46 3.79 2.23
CA ASP A 132 -16.67 4.12 1.46
C ASP A 132 -16.57 5.52 0.86
N LEU A 133 -16.13 6.52 1.63
CA LEU A 133 -15.95 7.89 1.16
C LEU A 133 -14.89 8.00 0.05
N LEU A 134 -13.68 7.48 0.31
CA LEU A 134 -12.57 7.55 -0.64
C LEU A 134 -12.88 6.81 -1.95
N HIS A 135 -13.57 5.69 -1.86
CA HIS A 135 -14.02 4.93 -3.02
C HIS A 135 -15.10 5.68 -3.81
N SER A 136 -16.12 6.23 -3.13
CA SER A 136 -17.19 6.97 -3.79
C SER A 136 -16.71 8.24 -4.47
N GLN A 137 -15.64 8.87 -3.95
CA GLN A 137 -14.98 10.02 -4.56
C GLN A 137 -14.03 9.64 -5.71
N GLY A 138 -13.83 8.35 -5.96
CA GLY A 138 -12.89 7.85 -6.98
C GLY A 138 -11.41 8.03 -6.63
N LYS A 139 -11.07 8.42 -5.39
CA LYS A 139 -9.70 8.67 -4.93
C LYS A 139 -8.89 7.41 -4.67
N VAL A 140 -9.57 6.32 -4.29
CA VAL A 140 -8.97 5.00 -4.08
C VAL A 140 -9.82 3.96 -4.77
N ARG A 141 -9.20 3.13 -5.61
CA ARG A 141 -9.91 2.07 -6.36
C ARG A 141 -10.04 0.78 -5.55
N TYR A 142 -8.99 0.38 -4.84
CA TYR A 142 -8.92 -0.87 -4.10
C TYR A 142 -8.27 -0.67 -2.74
N PHE A 143 -8.61 -1.54 -1.79
CA PHE A 143 -8.13 -1.47 -0.42
C PHE A 143 -7.47 -2.77 0.00
N GLY A 144 -6.52 -2.67 0.91
CA GLY A 144 -5.83 -3.79 1.48
C GLY A 144 -5.18 -3.45 2.82
N VAL A 145 -4.34 -4.34 3.28
CA VAL A 145 -3.64 -4.19 4.55
C VAL A 145 -2.17 -4.58 4.40
N SER A 146 -1.37 -4.28 5.40
CA SER A 146 0.00 -4.72 5.52
C SER A 146 0.29 -5.10 6.97
N ASN A 147 1.04 -6.19 7.18
CA ASN A 147 1.39 -6.69 8.50
C ASN A 147 0.21 -7.11 9.40
N HIS A 148 -0.96 -7.37 8.83
CA HIS A 148 -2.12 -7.86 9.58
C HIS A 148 -2.12 -9.38 9.65
N ASN A 149 -2.53 -9.91 10.79
CA ASN A 149 -2.85 -11.33 10.92
C ASN A 149 -4.29 -11.63 10.46
N SER A 150 -4.64 -12.92 10.38
CA SER A 150 -5.97 -13.35 9.92
C SER A 150 -7.11 -12.80 10.78
N MET A 151 -6.97 -12.80 12.11
CA MET A 151 -8.00 -12.31 13.03
C MET A 151 -8.22 -10.80 12.91
N GLN A 152 -7.15 -10.03 12.69
CA GLN A 152 -7.25 -8.59 12.44
C GLN A 152 -7.95 -8.29 11.11
N MET A 153 -7.69 -9.10 10.08
CA MET A 153 -8.41 -8.98 8.81
C MET A 153 -9.89 -9.36 8.95
N GLU A 154 -10.21 -10.43 9.69
CA GLU A 154 -11.61 -10.80 9.96
C GLU A 154 -12.34 -9.72 10.75
N ARG A 155 -11.68 -9.08 11.73
CA ARG A 155 -12.25 -7.91 12.42
C ARG A 155 -12.57 -6.77 11.47
N LEU A 156 -11.68 -6.42 10.55
CA LEU A 156 -11.96 -5.39 9.54
C LEU A 156 -13.17 -5.74 8.67
N LYS A 157 -13.28 -6.99 8.26
CA LYS A 157 -14.37 -7.48 7.41
C LYS A 157 -15.75 -7.44 8.08
N THR A 158 -15.82 -7.21 9.39
CA THR A 158 -17.12 -7.05 10.07
C THR A 158 -17.86 -5.78 9.64
N ALA A 159 -17.13 -4.74 9.21
CA ALA A 159 -17.69 -3.46 8.78
C ALA A 159 -17.30 -3.08 7.34
N VAL A 160 -16.06 -3.37 6.92
CA VAL A 160 -15.55 -3.02 5.60
C VAL A 160 -16.20 -3.90 4.52
N LYS A 161 -16.87 -3.26 3.56
CA LYS A 161 -17.57 -3.94 2.44
C LYS A 161 -16.65 -4.21 1.24
N GLN A 162 -15.62 -3.39 1.06
CA GLN A 162 -14.68 -3.53 -0.03
C GLN A 162 -13.80 -4.77 0.18
N PRO A 163 -13.52 -5.54 -0.89
CA PRO A 163 -12.60 -6.65 -0.77
C PRO A 163 -11.19 -6.15 -0.41
N LEU A 164 -10.57 -6.79 0.57
CA LEU A 164 -9.15 -6.56 0.88
C LEU A 164 -8.32 -7.32 -0.16
N VAL A 165 -7.76 -6.59 -1.14
CA VAL A 165 -7.09 -7.18 -2.31
C VAL A 165 -5.68 -7.66 -2.02
N ALA A 166 -5.06 -7.23 -0.93
CA ALA A 166 -3.70 -7.61 -0.54
C ALA A 166 -3.52 -7.53 0.97
N ASN A 167 -2.65 -8.41 1.47
CA ASN A 167 -1.96 -8.25 2.75
C ASN A 167 -0.45 -8.31 2.47
N GLN A 168 0.23 -7.17 2.58
CA GLN A 168 1.65 -7.07 2.31
C GLN A 168 2.45 -7.49 3.55
N LEU A 169 3.13 -8.62 3.46
CA LEU A 169 3.87 -9.22 4.56
C LEU A 169 5.36 -9.35 4.22
N GLN A 170 6.21 -9.32 5.25
CA GLN A 170 7.60 -9.71 5.10
C GLN A 170 7.68 -11.24 4.96
N PHE A 171 8.28 -11.69 3.87
CA PHE A 171 8.54 -13.10 3.63
C PHE A 171 9.90 -13.27 2.95
N SER A 172 10.73 -14.14 3.51
CA SER A 172 12.02 -14.50 2.94
C SER A 172 12.47 -15.87 3.48
N VAL A 173 13.62 -16.34 3.04
CA VAL A 173 14.21 -17.60 3.55
C VAL A 173 14.45 -17.53 5.06
N THR A 174 14.77 -16.35 5.59
CA THR A 174 15.03 -16.12 7.02
C THR A 174 13.80 -15.64 7.80
N GLU A 175 12.74 -15.22 7.11
CA GLU A 175 11.52 -14.67 7.70
C GLU A 175 10.31 -15.43 7.14
N ALA A 176 10.10 -16.65 7.63
CA ALA A 176 9.05 -17.56 7.18
C ALA A 176 7.95 -17.79 8.23
N GLY A 177 7.84 -16.92 9.24
CA GLY A 177 6.94 -17.09 10.39
C GLY A 177 5.48 -17.33 9.99
N MET A 178 4.99 -16.64 8.96
CA MET A 178 3.61 -16.81 8.48
C MET A 178 3.33 -18.21 7.87
N VAL A 179 4.36 -18.94 7.44
CA VAL A 179 4.24 -20.31 6.94
C VAL A 179 4.48 -21.31 8.07
N THR A 180 5.46 -21.04 8.92
CA THR A 180 5.87 -21.98 9.99
C THR A 180 4.95 -21.94 11.19
N SER A 181 4.19 -20.86 11.43
CA SER A 181 3.25 -20.78 12.55
C SER A 181 2.19 -21.89 12.51
N GLY A 182 1.68 -22.23 11.34
CA GLY A 182 0.75 -23.33 11.16
C GLY A 182 1.35 -24.74 11.26
N MET A 183 2.67 -24.86 11.37
CA MET A 183 3.39 -26.14 11.50
C MET A 183 3.95 -26.38 12.90
N ASN A 184 3.75 -25.46 13.84
CA ASN A 184 4.24 -25.61 15.21
C ASN A 184 3.44 -26.67 15.96
N VAL A 185 4.12 -27.72 16.46
CA VAL A 185 3.53 -28.78 17.29
C VAL A 185 3.13 -28.23 18.68
N ASN A 186 3.93 -27.30 19.21
CA ASN A 186 3.64 -26.61 20.47
C ASN A 186 3.17 -25.18 20.14
N MET A 187 1.89 -24.94 20.30
CA MET A 187 1.27 -23.64 20.05
C MET A 187 1.93 -22.54 20.86
N LYS A 188 2.54 -21.58 20.18
CA LYS A 188 3.22 -20.42 20.79
C LYS A 188 2.45 -19.10 20.57
N ASN A 189 1.43 -19.12 19.76
CA ASN A 189 0.55 -17.97 19.49
C ASN A 189 -0.88 -18.45 19.23
N ALA A 190 -1.83 -17.56 19.25
CA ALA A 190 -3.26 -17.85 19.11
C ALA A 190 -3.66 -18.38 17.72
N GLU A 191 -2.76 -18.31 16.75
CA GLU A 191 -3.02 -18.72 15.35
C GLU A 191 -2.36 -20.05 14.98
N SER A 192 -1.60 -20.64 15.92
CA SER A 192 -0.87 -21.90 15.71
C SER A 192 -1.78 -23.10 15.87
#